data_027b35d6b19adf01e4696de1651f1032
#
_entry.id   027b35d6b19adf01e4696de1651f1032
#
_cell.length_a   1.000
_cell.length_b   1.000
_cell.length_c   1.000
_cell.angle_alpha   90.00
_cell.angle_beta   90.00
_cell.angle_gamma   90.00
#
_symmetry.space_group_name_H-M   'P 1'
#
loop_
_entity.id
_entity.type
_entity.pdbx_description
1 polymer ?
#
loop_
_entity_poly.entity_id
_entity_poly.type
_entity_poly.pdbx_seq_one_letter_code
_entity_poly.pdbx_strand_id
1 'polypeptide(L)'
;MCLFLILFSLLPLRAEIIDRIAVSVGNQAITTSQLDREIRVTAFLNRSKPDFSATARRATAERMVEQKLVLRELENSRYPAPSESEVEPVLDKFKKDNFPADEDYRSALAASGITQQDLLDSELWQRRLLLFIDVRFGSGVQVSDQEIEDYFTRVVQPAALSAHPGQPATLDDYREQIETKLKGEQVDREMSTWLANARQRTEVVFHPEAFE
;
A
#
# COMPACT_ATOMS: atom_id res chain seq x y z
N MET A 1 24.87 67.51 -18.96
CA MET A 1 25.45 66.32 -18.33
C MET A 1 24.29 65.56 -17.71
N CYS A 2 23.65 64.66 -18.54
CA CYS A 2 22.47 63.88 -18.11
C CYS A 2 22.96 62.55 -17.50
N LEU A 3 22.68 62.37 -16.19
CA LEU A 3 22.98 61.16 -15.45
C LEU A 3 21.82 60.17 -15.67
N PHE A 4 22.06 59.11 -16.45
CA PHE A 4 21.08 58.02 -16.73
C PHE A 4 21.16 57.01 -15.57
N LEU A 5 20.18 57.02 -14.66
CA LEU A 5 20.06 56.09 -13.56
C LEU A 5 19.45 54.78 -14.11
N ILE A 6 20.28 53.76 -14.31
CA ILE A 6 19.83 52.41 -14.67
C ILE A 6 19.27 51.73 -13.41
N LEU A 7 17.94 51.63 -13.36
CA LEU A 7 17.20 50.88 -12.31
C LEU A 7 17.30 49.39 -12.64
N PHE A 8 18.20 48.71 -11.95
CA PHE A 8 18.37 47.25 -12.06
C PHE A 8 17.22 46.56 -11.30
N SER A 9 16.18 46.12 -12.02
CA SER A 9 15.07 45.31 -11.46
C SER A 9 15.60 43.94 -11.04
N LEU A 10 15.78 43.73 -9.74
CA LEU A 10 15.98 42.41 -9.14
C LEU A 10 14.68 41.59 -9.28
N LEU A 11 14.59 40.80 -10.32
CA LEU A 11 13.56 39.76 -10.43
C LEU A 11 13.90 38.70 -9.36
N PRO A 12 12.92 38.32 -8.49
CA PRO A 12 13.14 37.22 -7.59
C PRO A 12 13.28 35.93 -8.42
N LEU A 13 14.46 35.34 -8.43
CA LEU A 13 14.66 33.97 -8.87
C LEU A 13 13.85 33.08 -7.94
N ARG A 14 12.68 32.61 -8.39
CA ARG A 14 11.99 31.50 -7.75
C ARG A 14 12.89 30.29 -7.94
N ALA A 15 13.50 29.79 -6.89
CA ALA A 15 14.12 28.48 -6.87
C ALA A 15 13.00 27.46 -7.14
N GLU A 16 13.03 26.85 -8.31
CA GLU A 16 12.17 25.71 -8.63
C GLU A 16 12.65 24.56 -7.74
N ILE A 17 11.78 24.10 -6.84
CA ILE A 17 12.11 22.95 -5.99
C ILE A 17 12.06 21.75 -6.92
N ILE A 18 13.23 21.29 -7.36
CA ILE A 18 13.36 20.04 -8.12
C ILE A 18 13.14 18.90 -7.13
N ASP A 19 12.05 18.15 -7.31
CA ASP A 19 11.76 16.97 -6.50
C ASP A 19 12.86 15.93 -6.70
N ARG A 20 13.41 15.38 -5.62
CA ARG A 20 14.50 14.40 -5.70
C ARG A 20 13.96 13.03 -6.04
N ILE A 21 14.68 12.30 -6.88
CA ILE A 21 14.41 10.89 -7.10
C ILE A 21 14.92 10.12 -5.88
N ALA A 22 14.04 9.38 -5.23
CA ALA A 22 14.37 8.50 -4.11
C ALA A 22 14.69 7.08 -4.57
N VAL A 23 13.92 6.58 -5.57
CA VAL A 23 14.15 5.26 -6.16
C VAL A 23 13.89 5.33 -7.66
N SER A 24 14.78 4.74 -8.44
CA SER A 24 14.55 4.42 -9.85
C SER A 24 14.09 2.98 -9.98
N VAL A 25 13.00 2.75 -10.73
CA VAL A 25 12.41 1.41 -10.95
C VAL A 25 12.25 1.23 -12.47
N GLY A 26 13.23 0.65 -13.13
CA GLY A 26 13.31 0.59 -14.59
C GLY A 26 13.28 1.99 -15.18
N ASN A 27 12.25 2.30 -15.97
CA ASN A 27 12.04 3.63 -16.59
C ASN A 27 11.13 4.57 -15.76
N GLN A 28 10.75 4.19 -14.55
CA GLN A 28 9.91 4.98 -13.65
C GLN A 28 10.72 5.47 -12.46
N ALA A 29 10.29 6.57 -11.84
CA ALA A 29 10.89 7.12 -10.64
C ALA A 29 9.88 7.19 -9.50
N ILE A 30 10.37 7.08 -8.27
CA ILE A 30 9.66 7.41 -7.03
C ILE A 30 10.41 8.59 -6.44
N THR A 31 9.71 9.70 -6.20
CA THR A 31 10.31 10.92 -5.67
C THR A 31 10.14 11.05 -4.16
N THR A 32 10.92 11.94 -3.54
CA THR A 32 10.81 12.22 -2.10
C THR A 32 9.45 12.78 -1.73
N SER A 33 8.86 13.63 -2.58
CA SER A 33 7.53 14.18 -2.33
C SER A 33 6.43 13.09 -2.41
N GLN A 34 6.59 12.11 -3.30
CA GLN A 34 5.68 10.96 -3.38
C GLN A 34 5.80 10.08 -2.12
N LEU A 35 7.02 9.83 -1.62
CA LEU A 35 7.23 9.10 -0.37
C LEU A 35 6.57 9.80 0.82
N ASP A 36 6.82 11.10 0.95
CA ASP A 36 6.26 11.88 2.05
C ASP A 36 4.73 11.97 1.99
N ARG A 37 4.16 12.01 0.78
CA ARG A 37 2.71 11.95 0.57
C ARG A 37 2.15 10.60 1.01
N GLU A 38 2.75 9.50 0.58
CA GLU A 38 2.33 8.15 0.94
C GLU A 38 2.38 7.91 2.45
N ILE A 39 3.42 8.41 3.12
CA ILE A 39 3.52 8.38 4.59
C ILE A 39 2.37 9.14 5.25
N ARG A 40 2.02 10.34 4.75
CA ARG A 40 0.91 11.13 5.29
C ARG A 40 -0.44 10.46 5.06
N VAL A 41 -0.67 9.93 3.86
CA VAL A 41 -1.91 9.21 3.52
C VAL A 41 -2.08 7.99 4.43
N THR A 42 -1.05 7.17 4.53
CA THR A 42 -1.06 5.97 5.40
C THR A 42 -1.31 6.35 6.86
N ALA A 43 -0.63 7.39 7.36
CA ALA A 43 -0.81 7.85 8.73
C ALA A 43 -2.23 8.41 8.98
N PHE A 44 -2.80 9.13 8.02
CA PHE A 44 -4.15 9.67 8.11
C PHE A 44 -5.20 8.56 8.18
N LEU A 45 -5.13 7.58 7.27
CA LEU A 45 -6.05 6.44 7.25
C LEU A 45 -5.95 5.59 8.52
N ASN A 46 -4.74 5.41 9.06
CA ASN A 46 -4.49 4.67 10.31
C ASN A 46 -4.71 5.50 11.59
N ARG A 47 -5.13 6.76 11.47
CA ARG A 47 -5.31 7.66 12.63
C ARG A 47 -4.05 7.78 13.49
N SER A 48 -2.89 7.75 12.88
CA SER A 48 -1.57 7.81 13.51
C SER A 48 -0.81 9.07 13.12
N LYS A 49 0.32 9.32 13.78
CA LYS A 49 1.24 10.40 13.37
C LYS A 49 2.12 9.91 12.22
N PRO A 50 2.39 10.76 11.20
CA PRO A 50 3.33 10.41 10.15
C PRO A 50 4.75 10.29 10.70
N ASP A 51 5.47 9.24 10.29
CA ASP A 51 6.88 9.02 10.62
C ASP A 51 7.73 9.25 9.37
N PHE A 52 8.56 10.29 9.40
CA PHE A 52 9.47 10.67 8.32
C PHE A 52 10.93 10.24 8.60
N SER A 53 11.16 9.33 9.54
CA SER A 53 12.50 8.77 9.76
C SER A 53 13.03 8.09 8.50
N ALA A 54 14.36 8.03 8.37
CA ALA A 54 15.02 7.32 7.26
C ALA A 54 14.53 5.88 7.13
N THR A 55 14.30 5.20 8.25
CA THR A 55 13.75 3.83 8.28
C THR A 55 12.33 3.77 7.72
N ALA A 56 11.44 4.68 8.13
CA ALA A 56 10.06 4.72 7.66
C ALA A 56 9.98 5.09 6.18
N ARG A 57 10.76 6.08 5.73
CA ARG A 57 10.89 6.43 4.31
C ARG A 57 11.39 5.25 3.49
N ARG A 58 12.42 4.54 3.96
CA ARG A 58 12.95 3.36 3.26
C ARG A 58 11.91 2.25 3.15
N ALA A 59 11.21 1.92 4.22
CA ALA A 59 10.14 0.92 4.22
C ALA A 59 8.99 1.32 3.28
N THR A 60 8.61 2.61 3.24
CA THR A 60 7.60 3.12 2.31
C THR A 60 8.08 3.02 0.87
N ALA A 61 9.35 3.35 0.60
CA ALA A 61 9.93 3.22 -0.74
C ALA A 61 9.92 1.77 -1.23
N GLU A 62 10.24 0.79 -0.37
CA GLU A 62 10.16 -0.65 -0.74
C GLU A 62 8.73 -1.04 -1.16
N ARG A 63 7.70 -0.64 -0.38
CA ARG A 63 6.30 -0.88 -0.75
C ARG A 63 5.92 -0.21 -2.09
N MET A 64 6.39 1.02 -2.31
CA MET A 64 6.13 1.73 -3.58
C MET A 64 6.86 1.09 -4.76
N VAL A 65 8.03 0.48 -4.55
CA VAL A 65 8.70 -0.34 -5.59
C VAL A 65 7.82 -1.54 -5.96
N GLU A 66 7.31 -2.29 -4.98
CA GLU A 66 6.40 -3.41 -5.22
C GLU A 66 5.14 -2.94 -5.97
N GLN A 67 4.57 -1.80 -5.58
CA GLN A 67 3.46 -1.17 -6.27
C GLN A 67 3.78 -0.88 -7.74
N LYS A 68 4.96 -0.32 -8.04
CA LYS A 68 5.40 -0.06 -9.42
C LYS A 68 5.54 -1.35 -10.24
N LEU A 69 6.04 -2.44 -9.63
CA LEU A 69 6.15 -3.74 -10.29
C LEU A 69 4.77 -4.31 -10.64
N VAL A 70 3.81 -4.23 -9.72
CA VAL A 70 2.42 -4.65 -9.96
C VAL A 70 1.76 -3.79 -11.03
N LEU A 71 1.90 -2.45 -10.95
CA LEU A 71 1.32 -1.54 -11.95
C LEU A 71 1.84 -1.83 -13.35
N ARG A 72 3.13 -2.12 -13.50
CA ARG A 72 3.73 -2.50 -14.78
C ARG A 72 3.13 -3.79 -15.35
N GLU A 73 2.84 -4.78 -14.50
CA GLU A 73 2.15 -6.01 -14.92
C GLU A 73 0.72 -5.71 -15.38
N LEU A 74 0.00 -4.87 -14.62
CA LEU A 74 -1.36 -4.46 -14.94
C LEU A 74 -1.46 -3.69 -16.27
N GLU A 75 -0.48 -2.83 -16.56
CA GLU A 75 -0.40 -2.07 -17.82
C GLU A 75 -0.20 -2.98 -19.04
N ASN A 76 0.53 -4.07 -18.86
CA ASN A 76 0.85 -5.03 -19.94
C ASN A 76 -0.21 -6.13 -20.12
N SER A 77 -1.23 -6.17 -19.29
CA SER A 77 -2.22 -7.24 -19.23
C SER A 77 -3.64 -6.69 -19.10
N ARG A 78 -4.65 -7.50 -19.46
CA ARG A 78 -6.06 -7.09 -19.39
C ARG A 78 -6.68 -7.43 -18.04
N TYR A 79 -6.21 -6.80 -16.98
CA TYR A 79 -6.85 -6.90 -15.67
C TYR A 79 -8.04 -5.93 -15.55
N PRO A 80 -9.09 -6.29 -14.80
CA PRO A 80 -10.17 -5.35 -14.50
C PRO A 80 -9.62 -4.17 -13.69
N ALA A 81 -10.03 -2.97 -14.06
CA ALA A 81 -9.69 -1.74 -13.34
C ALA A 81 -10.88 -1.33 -12.47
N PRO A 82 -10.71 -1.12 -11.16
CA PRO A 82 -11.77 -0.61 -10.32
C PRO A 82 -12.11 0.83 -10.68
N SER A 83 -13.37 1.20 -10.48
CA SER A 83 -13.86 2.57 -10.64
C SER A 83 -13.85 3.32 -9.30
N GLU A 84 -13.85 4.65 -9.34
CA GLU A 84 -13.96 5.49 -8.15
C GLU A 84 -15.23 5.19 -7.35
N SER A 85 -16.35 4.93 -8.03
CA SER A 85 -17.63 4.58 -7.39
C SER A 85 -17.60 3.28 -6.55
N GLU A 86 -16.62 2.41 -6.76
CA GLU A 86 -16.43 1.22 -5.94
C GLU A 86 -15.74 1.51 -4.60
N VAL A 87 -14.94 2.57 -4.53
CA VAL A 87 -14.15 2.92 -3.33
C VAL A 87 -14.70 4.13 -2.57
N GLU A 88 -15.49 4.99 -3.21
CA GLU A 88 -16.17 6.11 -2.55
C GLU A 88 -16.92 5.70 -1.27
N PRO A 89 -17.71 4.60 -1.24
CA PRO A 89 -18.42 4.19 -0.03
C PRO A 89 -17.48 3.86 1.14
N VAL A 90 -16.25 3.37 0.87
CA VAL A 90 -15.25 3.08 1.89
C VAL A 90 -14.77 4.38 2.53
N LEU A 91 -14.46 5.39 1.72
CA LEU A 91 -14.06 6.71 2.20
C LEU A 91 -15.19 7.44 2.91
N ASP A 92 -16.43 7.33 2.43
CA ASP A 92 -17.59 7.88 3.10
C ASP A 92 -17.81 7.26 4.48
N LYS A 93 -17.65 5.94 4.59
CA LYS A 93 -17.69 5.25 5.87
C LYS A 93 -16.57 5.72 6.79
N PHE A 94 -15.32 5.75 6.31
CA PHE A 94 -14.19 6.26 7.07
C PHE A 94 -14.43 7.68 7.59
N LYS A 95 -14.96 8.57 6.73
CA LYS A 95 -15.29 9.94 7.10
C LYS A 95 -16.36 10.00 8.21
N LYS A 96 -17.46 9.26 8.05
CA LYS A 96 -18.54 9.20 9.04
C LYS A 96 -18.08 8.65 10.39
N ASP A 97 -17.24 7.63 10.37
CA ASP A 97 -16.78 6.95 11.59
C ASP A 97 -15.77 7.79 12.36
N ASN A 98 -15.05 8.72 11.70
CA ASN A 98 -13.91 9.40 12.28
C ASN A 98 -14.05 10.91 12.45
N PHE A 99 -15.02 11.53 11.78
CA PHE A 99 -15.20 12.99 11.78
C PHE A 99 -16.64 13.38 12.06
N PRO A 100 -16.91 14.18 13.12
CA PRO A 100 -18.27 14.62 13.48
C PRO A 100 -18.94 15.48 12.41
N ALA A 101 -18.14 16.31 11.70
CA ALA A 101 -18.63 17.20 10.66
C ALA A 101 -17.67 17.22 9.45
N ASP A 102 -18.21 17.59 8.30
CA ASP A 102 -17.46 17.75 7.05
C ASP A 102 -16.31 18.76 7.17
N GLU A 103 -16.48 19.79 7.99
CA GLU A 103 -15.47 20.81 8.24
C GLU A 103 -14.27 20.23 8.99
N ASP A 104 -14.52 19.35 9.98
CA ASP A 104 -13.47 18.67 10.73
C ASP A 104 -12.62 17.78 9.80
N TYR A 105 -13.29 17.07 8.90
CA TYR A 105 -12.61 16.25 7.88
C TYR A 105 -11.72 17.09 6.96
N ARG A 106 -12.27 18.20 6.40
CA ARG A 106 -11.50 19.09 5.52
C ARG A 106 -10.32 19.74 6.24
N SER A 107 -10.52 20.17 7.47
CA SER A 107 -9.48 20.73 8.31
C SER A 107 -8.37 19.72 8.62
N ALA A 108 -8.74 18.46 8.89
CA ALA A 108 -7.80 17.37 9.14
C ALA A 108 -6.96 17.02 7.89
N LEU A 109 -7.57 16.99 6.69
CA LEU A 109 -6.85 16.81 5.42
C LEU A 109 -5.82 17.93 5.22
N ALA A 110 -6.26 19.18 5.36
CA ALA A 110 -5.39 20.34 5.21
C ALA A 110 -4.23 20.33 6.23
N ALA A 111 -4.49 20.01 7.49
CA ALA A 111 -3.48 19.89 8.53
C ALA A 111 -2.47 18.75 8.25
N SER A 112 -2.91 17.69 7.60
CA SER A 112 -2.06 16.56 7.19
C SER A 112 -1.30 16.83 5.89
N GLY A 113 -1.63 17.89 5.15
CA GLY A 113 -1.02 18.24 3.87
C GLY A 113 -1.33 17.22 2.77
N ILE A 114 -2.54 16.65 2.79
CA ILE A 114 -3.06 15.72 1.79
C ILE A 114 -4.43 16.19 1.30
N THR A 115 -4.87 15.62 0.19
CA THR A 115 -6.16 15.91 -0.44
C THR A 115 -7.10 14.71 -0.35
N GLN A 116 -8.37 14.91 -0.62
CA GLN A 116 -9.32 13.81 -0.78
C GLN A 116 -8.93 12.91 -1.96
N GLN A 117 -8.35 13.46 -3.03
CA GLN A 117 -7.88 12.68 -4.17
C GLN A 117 -6.74 11.74 -3.77
N ASP A 118 -5.82 12.16 -2.90
CA ASP A 118 -4.76 11.28 -2.40
C ASP A 118 -5.32 10.06 -1.66
N LEU A 119 -6.41 10.22 -0.91
CA LEU A 119 -7.09 9.10 -0.24
C LEU A 119 -7.81 8.21 -1.27
N LEU A 120 -8.50 8.80 -2.24
CA LEU A 120 -9.18 8.07 -3.31
C LEU A 120 -8.18 7.23 -4.12
N ASP A 121 -7.05 7.80 -4.50
CA ASP A 121 -5.98 7.11 -5.23
C ASP A 121 -5.41 5.93 -4.42
N SER A 122 -5.27 6.10 -3.10
CA SER A 122 -4.83 5.05 -2.18
C SER A 122 -5.83 3.89 -2.12
N GLU A 123 -7.12 4.17 -1.97
CA GLU A 123 -8.17 3.14 -1.93
C GLU A 123 -8.33 2.44 -3.30
N LEU A 124 -8.26 3.18 -4.39
CA LEU A 124 -8.25 2.62 -5.75
C LEU A 124 -7.07 1.69 -5.96
N TRP A 125 -5.90 2.07 -5.46
CA TRP A 125 -4.72 1.20 -5.51
C TRP A 125 -4.93 -0.08 -4.71
N GLN A 126 -5.42 -0.01 -3.48
CA GLN A 126 -5.69 -1.19 -2.65
C GLN A 126 -6.70 -2.12 -3.33
N ARG A 127 -7.79 -1.57 -3.88
CA ARG A 127 -8.80 -2.34 -4.61
C ARG A 127 -8.21 -3.02 -5.84
N ARG A 128 -7.36 -2.30 -6.59
CA ARG A 128 -6.66 -2.82 -7.78
C ARG A 128 -5.71 -3.96 -7.43
N LEU A 129 -4.96 -3.82 -6.33
CA LEU A 129 -4.05 -4.86 -5.84
C LEU A 129 -4.82 -6.13 -5.45
N LEU A 130 -5.95 -6.01 -4.75
CA LEU A 130 -6.78 -7.16 -4.39
C LEU A 130 -7.31 -7.89 -5.63
N LEU A 131 -7.80 -7.16 -6.63
CA LEU A 131 -8.24 -7.74 -7.91
C LEU A 131 -7.10 -8.43 -8.66
N PHE A 132 -5.92 -7.83 -8.66
CA PHE A 132 -4.73 -8.44 -9.25
C PHE A 132 -4.37 -9.77 -8.57
N ILE A 133 -4.35 -9.79 -7.25
CA ILE A 133 -4.05 -10.98 -6.46
C ILE A 133 -5.08 -12.09 -6.73
N ASP A 134 -6.35 -11.76 -6.68
CA ASP A 134 -7.45 -12.70 -6.90
C ASP A 134 -7.40 -13.32 -8.30
N VAL A 135 -7.29 -12.50 -9.34
CA VAL A 135 -7.26 -12.97 -10.73
C VAL A 135 -6.01 -13.78 -11.04
N ARG A 136 -4.85 -13.38 -10.50
CA ARG A 136 -3.58 -14.02 -10.85
C ARG A 136 -3.28 -15.25 -10.03
N PHE A 137 -3.59 -15.25 -8.76
CA PHE A 137 -3.20 -16.29 -7.81
C PHE A 137 -4.39 -17.03 -7.20
N GLY A 138 -5.54 -16.33 -6.99
CA GLY A 138 -6.68 -16.89 -6.26
C GLY A 138 -7.30 -18.12 -6.92
N SER A 139 -7.43 -18.13 -8.26
CA SER A 139 -8.11 -19.21 -8.99
C SER A 139 -7.31 -20.52 -9.09
N GLY A 140 -5.98 -20.47 -8.86
CA GLY A 140 -5.08 -21.64 -8.97
C GLY A 140 -4.86 -22.40 -7.67
N VAL A 141 -5.26 -21.82 -6.53
CA VAL A 141 -4.97 -22.39 -5.21
C VAL A 141 -6.00 -23.43 -4.81
N GLN A 142 -5.55 -24.64 -4.58
CA GLN A 142 -6.36 -25.72 -4.03
C GLN A 142 -5.68 -26.27 -2.76
N VAL A 143 -6.44 -26.36 -1.69
CA VAL A 143 -6.01 -26.98 -0.43
C VAL A 143 -6.60 -28.37 -0.35
N SER A 144 -5.77 -29.37 -0.14
CA SER A 144 -6.19 -30.76 -0.01
C SER A 144 -6.77 -31.04 1.39
N ASP A 145 -7.64 -32.04 1.49
CA ASP A 145 -8.15 -32.52 2.78
C ASP A 145 -7.02 -32.91 3.74
N GLN A 146 -5.95 -33.52 3.22
CA GLN A 146 -4.78 -33.88 4.02
C GLN A 146 -4.09 -32.66 4.64
N GLU A 147 -3.94 -31.55 3.92
CA GLU A 147 -3.36 -30.31 4.44
C GLU A 147 -4.23 -29.72 5.55
N ILE A 148 -5.55 -29.80 5.39
CA ILE A 148 -6.52 -29.34 6.40
C ILE A 148 -6.41 -30.18 7.67
N GLU A 149 -6.39 -31.52 7.54
CA GLU A 149 -6.24 -32.45 8.68
C GLU A 149 -4.90 -32.25 9.40
N ASP A 150 -3.82 -32.12 8.64
CA ASP A 150 -2.49 -31.88 9.18
C ASP A 150 -2.40 -30.55 9.95
N TYR A 151 -3.00 -29.49 9.41
CA TYR A 151 -3.04 -28.20 10.07
C TYR A 151 -3.90 -28.24 11.33
N PHE A 152 -5.07 -28.88 11.26
CA PHE A 152 -5.94 -29.07 12.43
C PHE A 152 -5.19 -29.79 13.54
N THR A 153 -4.59 -30.93 13.26
CA THR A 153 -3.92 -31.76 14.26
C THR A 153 -2.71 -31.08 14.90
N ARG A 154 -1.92 -30.36 14.08
CA ARG A 154 -0.65 -29.75 14.54
C ARG A 154 -0.84 -28.38 15.19
N VAL A 155 -1.86 -27.61 14.77
CA VAL A 155 -1.99 -26.21 15.16
C VAL A 155 -3.29 -25.95 15.92
N VAL A 156 -4.44 -26.30 15.33
CA VAL A 156 -5.74 -25.91 15.87
C VAL A 156 -6.11 -26.72 17.13
N GLN A 157 -5.99 -28.03 17.05
CA GLN A 157 -6.39 -28.92 18.15
C GLN A 157 -5.61 -28.65 19.46
N PRO A 158 -4.27 -28.48 19.44
CA PRO A 158 -3.53 -28.15 20.67
C PRO A 158 -3.90 -26.76 21.22
N ALA A 159 -4.13 -25.79 20.33
CA ALA A 159 -4.52 -24.45 20.74
C ALA A 159 -5.93 -24.41 21.35
N ALA A 160 -6.89 -25.12 20.76
CA ALA A 160 -8.25 -25.24 21.26
C ALA A 160 -8.30 -25.94 22.64
N LEU A 161 -7.57 -27.04 22.81
CA LEU A 161 -7.46 -27.75 24.10
C LEU A 161 -6.84 -26.88 25.18
N SER A 162 -5.88 -26.03 24.82
CA SER A 162 -5.25 -25.09 25.77
C SER A 162 -6.21 -23.97 26.20
N ALA A 163 -7.03 -23.48 25.26
CA ALA A 163 -7.99 -22.40 25.50
C ALA A 163 -9.22 -22.88 26.26
N HIS A 164 -9.68 -24.11 25.98
CA HIS A 164 -10.88 -24.73 26.58
C HIS A 164 -10.61 -26.14 27.05
N PRO A 165 -9.97 -26.33 28.24
CA PRO A 165 -9.66 -27.65 28.75
C PRO A 165 -10.94 -28.48 28.94
N GLY A 166 -10.98 -29.69 28.36
CA GLY A 166 -12.11 -30.61 28.45
C GLY A 166 -13.19 -30.44 27.38
N GLN A 167 -13.05 -29.50 26.45
CA GLN A 167 -13.92 -29.42 25.28
C GLN A 167 -13.15 -29.88 24.04
N PRO A 168 -13.50 -31.03 23.43
CA PRO A 168 -12.84 -31.51 22.25
C PRO A 168 -13.23 -30.61 21.06
N ALA A 169 -12.23 -30.06 20.38
CA ALA A 169 -12.40 -29.41 19.06
C ALA A 169 -12.53 -30.49 17.99
N THR A 170 -13.47 -30.36 17.07
CA THR A 170 -13.60 -31.25 15.92
C THR A 170 -13.08 -30.57 14.65
N LEU A 171 -12.60 -31.37 13.70
CA LEU A 171 -12.12 -30.84 12.42
C LEU A 171 -13.22 -30.06 11.69
N ASP A 172 -14.46 -30.54 11.75
CA ASP A 172 -15.59 -29.93 11.04
C ASP A 172 -15.88 -28.50 11.53
N ASP A 173 -15.68 -28.22 12.83
CA ASP A 173 -15.89 -26.89 13.41
C ASP A 173 -14.90 -25.83 12.86
N TYR A 174 -13.73 -26.28 12.38
CA TYR A 174 -12.64 -25.41 11.94
C TYR A 174 -12.29 -25.55 10.47
N ARG A 175 -12.86 -26.49 9.74
CA ARG A 175 -12.51 -26.83 8.34
C ARG A 175 -12.48 -25.62 7.44
N GLU A 176 -13.56 -24.85 7.37
CA GLU A 176 -13.67 -23.67 6.50
C GLU A 176 -12.63 -22.58 6.86
N GLN A 177 -12.42 -22.37 8.16
CA GLN A 177 -11.43 -21.41 8.64
C GLN A 177 -10.00 -21.83 8.30
N ILE A 178 -9.69 -23.14 8.44
CA ILE A 178 -8.38 -23.69 8.06
C ILE A 178 -8.17 -23.59 6.58
N GLU A 179 -9.14 -23.99 5.77
CA GLU A 179 -9.08 -23.93 4.31
C GLU A 179 -8.83 -22.48 3.84
N THR A 180 -9.60 -21.53 4.36
CA THR A 180 -9.43 -20.11 4.05
C THR A 180 -8.03 -19.61 4.42
N LYS A 181 -7.53 -19.99 5.59
CA LYS A 181 -6.20 -19.62 6.04
C LYS A 181 -5.10 -20.22 5.15
N LEU A 182 -5.16 -21.50 4.84
CA LEU A 182 -4.16 -22.18 4.02
C LEU A 182 -4.16 -21.64 2.58
N LYS A 183 -5.35 -21.36 2.02
CA LYS A 183 -5.46 -20.66 0.72
C LYS A 183 -4.79 -19.29 0.75
N GLY A 184 -5.06 -18.48 1.76
CA GLY A 184 -4.41 -17.19 1.93
C GLY A 184 -2.89 -17.29 2.00
N GLU A 185 -2.37 -18.20 2.82
CA GLU A 185 -0.92 -18.43 2.93
C GLU A 185 -0.27 -18.89 1.62
N GLN A 186 -0.99 -19.67 0.81
CA GLN A 186 -0.49 -20.09 -0.49
C GLN A 186 -0.47 -18.92 -1.49
N VAL A 187 -1.54 -18.12 -1.53
CA VAL A 187 -1.61 -16.89 -2.34
C VAL A 187 -0.48 -15.92 -1.97
N ASP A 188 -0.21 -15.73 -0.68
CA ASP A 188 0.87 -14.88 -0.20
C ASP A 188 2.26 -15.38 -0.65
N ARG A 189 2.49 -16.71 -0.61
CA ARG A 189 3.73 -17.32 -1.12
C ARG A 189 3.90 -17.12 -2.63
N GLU A 190 2.83 -17.32 -3.40
CA GLU A 190 2.81 -17.12 -4.85
C GLU A 190 3.09 -15.67 -5.21
N MET A 191 2.43 -14.72 -4.55
CA MET A 191 2.64 -13.29 -4.73
C MET A 191 4.08 -12.87 -4.38
N SER A 192 4.61 -13.37 -3.25
CA SER A 192 5.99 -13.10 -2.82
C SER A 192 7.01 -13.61 -3.83
N THR A 193 6.80 -14.82 -4.35
CA THR A 193 7.64 -15.43 -5.39
C THR A 193 7.59 -14.62 -6.68
N TRP A 194 6.39 -14.20 -7.09
CA TRP A 194 6.22 -13.37 -8.27
C TRP A 194 6.91 -12.02 -8.13
N LEU A 195 6.74 -11.32 -6.97
CA LEU A 195 7.41 -10.05 -6.68
C LEU A 195 8.94 -10.19 -6.73
N ALA A 196 9.50 -11.24 -6.11
CA ALA A 196 10.93 -11.49 -6.15
C ALA A 196 11.44 -11.65 -7.59
N ASN A 197 10.73 -12.42 -8.42
CA ASN A 197 11.06 -12.61 -9.83
C ASN A 197 10.90 -11.32 -10.66
N ALA A 198 9.85 -10.52 -10.41
CA ALA A 198 9.64 -9.25 -11.07
C ALA A 198 10.78 -8.26 -10.73
N ARG A 199 11.18 -8.21 -9.46
CA ARG A 199 12.28 -7.38 -8.98
C ARG A 199 13.63 -7.76 -9.61
N GLN A 200 13.94 -9.06 -9.74
CA GLN A 200 15.16 -9.52 -10.38
C GLN A 200 15.27 -9.12 -11.85
N ARG A 201 14.15 -8.97 -12.55
CA ARG A 201 14.08 -8.55 -13.97
C ARG A 201 13.97 -7.04 -14.16
N THR A 202 13.94 -6.27 -13.09
CA THR A 202 13.77 -4.82 -13.14
C THR A 202 14.93 -4.18 -12.39
N GLU A 203 15.64 -3.25 -13.03
CA GLU A 203 16.65 -2.47 -12.35
C GLU A 203 15.98 -1.59 -11.29
N VAL A 204 16.38 -1.74 -10.03
CA VAL A 204 15.88 -0.95 -8.90
C VAL A 204 17.07 -0.31 -8.19
N VAL A 205 17.15 1.02 -8.26
CA VAL A 205 18.25 1.80 -7.67
C VAL A 205 17.69 2.75 -6.62
N PHE A 206 18.12 2.59 -5.39
CA PHE A 206 17.81 3.51 -4.29
C PHE A 206 18.89 4.60 -4.21
N HIS A 207 18.48 5.85 -4.09
CA HIS A 207 19.35 7.01 -3.96
C HIS A 207 19.48 7.40 -2.49
N PRO A 208 20.59 7.04 -1.79
CA PRO A 208 20.71 7.15 -0.32
C PRO A 208 20.43 8.54 0.20
N GLU A 209 20.84 9.58 -0.52
CA GLU A 209 20.69 10.99 -0.19
C GLU A 209 19.22 11.47 -0.09
N ALA A 210 18.28 10.68 -0.59
CA ALA A 210 16.85 10.98 -0.51
C ALA A 210 16.20 10.48 0.80
N PHE A 211 16.92 9.71 1.60
CA PHE A 211 16.46 9.11 2.84
C PHE A 211 17.09 9.74 4.10
N GLU A 212 18.03 10.66 3.90
CA GLU A 212 18.70 11.42 4.98
C GLU A 212 17.82 12.49 5.63
#